data_e7e4b46d15ac1833a89fdd47f28ae873
#
_entry.id   e7e4b46d15ac1833a89fdd47f28ae873
#
_cell.length_a   1.000
_cell.length_b   1.000
_cell.length_c   1.000
_cell.angle_alpha   90.00
_cell.angle_beta   90.00
_cell.angle_gamma   90.00
#
_symmetry.space_group_name_H-M   'P 1'
#
loop_
_entity.id
_entity.type
_entity.pdbx_description
1 polymer ?
#
loop_
_entity_poly.entity_id
_entity_poly.type
_entity_poly.pdbx_seq_one_letter_code
_entity_poly.pdbx_strand_id
1 'polypeptide(L)'
;METVEATSRICLEAERSYPVMLESEFLNRIFSRVDQSIAMAAIWTAHHLKVKAIAALTESGSTALWMSRLNCGVPVFALTPDENSRNRMTLFRDVYPMLMPRSQPDRDMMLADAETVLLDQGAVERGDLVVMTIGEPIGTPGGTNTLKIVHVGNHATPDITG
;
A
#
# COMPACT_ATOMS: atom_id res chain seq x y z
N MET A 1 13.75 -7.32 -27.69
CA MET A 1 12.77 -8.08 -26.90
C MET A 1 13.45 -9.07 -25.96
N GLU A 2 14.35 -9.91 -26.41
CA GLU A 2 15.06 -10.92 -25.58
C GLU A 2 15.76 -10.35 -24.32
N THR A 3 16.37 -9.16 -24.42
CA THR A 3 17.07 -8.53 -23.28
C THR A 3 16.11 -8.14 -22.17
N VAL A 4 14.93 -7.59 -22.51
CA VAL A 4 13.91 -7.19 -21.53
C VAL A 4 13.32 -8.43 -20.85
N GLU A 5 13.06 -9.49 -21.59
CA GLU A 5 12.56 -10.75 -21.04
C GLU A 5 13.59 -11.43 -20.12
N ALA A 6 14.86 -11.41 -20.50
CA ALA A 6 15.94 -11.93 -19.66
C ALA A 6 16.06 -11.13 -18.34
N THR A 7 16.03 -9.80 -18.45
CA THR A 7 16.07 -8.91 -17.27
C THR A 7 14.87 -9.14 -16.37
N SER A 8 13.67 -9.24 -16.92
CA SER A 8 12.44 -9.54 -16.16
C SER A 8 12.55 -10.86 -15.41
N ARG A 9 13.03 -11.92 -16.05
CA ARG A 9 13.23 -13.24 -15.40
C ARG A 9 14.24 -13.17 -14.26
N ILE A 10 15.35 -12.44 -14.45
CA ILE A 10 16.37 -12.26 -13.39
C ILE A 10 15.78 -11.51 -12.21
N CYS A 11 15.02 -10.43 -12.45
CA CYS A 11 14.37 -9.67 -11.39
C CYS A 11 13.37 -10.54 -10.62
N LEU A 12 12.51 -11.28 -11.31
CA LEU A 12 11.53 -12.18 -10.68
C LEU A 12 12.20 -13.26 -9.84
N GLU A 13 13.31 -13.86 -10.32
CA GLU A 13 14.03 -14.86 -9.55
C GLU A 13 14.73 -14.28 -8.34
N ALA A 14 15.31 -13.09 -8.47
CA ALA A 14 15.89 -12.36 -7.36
C ALA A 14 14.83 -12.04 -6.29
N GLU A 15 13.64 -11.59 -6.70
CA GLU A 15 12.53 -11.30 -5.78
C GLU A 15 12.03 -12.55 -5.04
N ARG A 16 11.96 -13.70 -5.73
CA ARG A 16 11.59 -14.99 -5.11
C ARG A 16 12.61 -15.50 -4.11
N SER A 17 13.88 -15.19 -4.34
CA SER A 17 15.00 -15.61 -3.48
C SER A 17 15.14 -14.78 -2.22
N TYR A 18 14.49 -13.60 -2.16
CA TYR A 18 14.51 -12.76 -0.97
C TYR A 18 13.38 -13.16 -0.02
N PRO A 19 13.70 -13.68 1.18
CA PRO A 19 12.69 -13.99 2.18
C PRO A 19 11.96 -12.72 2.64
N VAL A 20 10.75 -12.90 3.16
CA VAL A 20 10.03 -11.83 3.87
C VAL A 20 10.86 -11.42 5.08
N MET A 21 11.47 -10.23 5.04
CA MET A 21 12.37 -9.75 6.08
C MET A 21 11.64 -8.75 6.97
N LEU A 22 10.98 -9.26 8.01
CA LEU A 22 10.55 -8.47 9.17
C LEU A 22 11.45 -8.83 10.38
N GLU A 23 12.76 -8.72 10.19
CA GLU A 23 13.75 -9.02 11.23
C GLU A 23 13.82 -7.91 12.29
N SER A 24 14.48 -8.24 13.42
CA SER A 24 14.66 -7.32 14.55
C SER A 24 15.33 -5.99 14.20
N GLU A 25 16.12 -5.93 13.15
CA GLU A 25 16.69 -4.68 12.61
C GLU A 25 15.62 -3.71 12.08
N PHE A 26 14.49 -4.24 11.65
CA PHE A 26 13.36 -3.46 11.17
C PHE A 26 12.76 -2.59 12.29
N LEU A 27 12.62 -3.14 13.48
CA LEU A 27 12.05 -2.45 14.65
C LEU A 27 13.00 -1.39 15.24
N ASN A 28 14.30 -1.49 14.96
CA ASN A 28 15.31 -0.58 15.49
C ASN A 28 15.60 0.61 14.54
N ARG A 29 14.92 0.71 13.40
CA ARG A 29 15.11 1.84 12.47
C ARG A 29 14.51 3.13 13.03
N ILE A 30 15.33 4.16 13.03
CA ILE A 30 14.88 5.52 13.35
C ILE A 30 14.51 6.22 12.03
N PHE A 31 13.29 6.72 11.96
CA PHE A 31 12.79 7.45 10.80
C PHE A 31 12.80 8.96 11.08
N SER A 32 13.17 9.74 10.08
CA SER A 32 13.13 11.20 10.15
C SER A 32 11.82 11.79 9.60
N ARG A 33 10.97 10.95 8.99
CA ARG A 33 9.73 11.38 8.34
C ARG A 33 8.54 10.55 8.81
N VAL A 34 7.38 11.20 8.93
CA VAL A 34 6.13 10.56 9.37
C VAL A 34 5.66 9.51 8.35
N ASP A 35 5.71 9.82 7.04
CA ASP A 35 5.29 8.89 5.99
C ASP A 35 6.10 7.58 5.99
N GLN A 36 7.37 7.63 6.36
CA GLN A 36 8.20 6.43 6.53
C GLN A 36 7.72 5.57 7.71
N SER A 37 7.42 6.23 8.85
CA SER A 37 6.90 5.53 10.04
C SER A 37 5.54 4.90 9.78
N ILE A 38 4.65 5.60 9.06
CA ILE A 38 3.34 5.06 8.68
C ILE A 38 3.48 3.90 7.69
N ALA A 39 4.37 4.00 6.69
CA ALA A 39 4.64 2.89 5.77
C ALA A 39 5.12 1.64 6.52
N MET A 40 6.03 1.83 7.50
CA MET A 40 6.52 0.77 8.36
C MET A 40 5.40 0.14 9.18
N ALA A 41 4.60 0.96 9.86
CA ALA A 41 3.46 0.49 10.66
C ALA A 41 2.47 -0.30 9.81
N ALA A 42 2.18 0.17 8.59
CA ALA A 42 1.29 -0.51 7.65
C ALA A 42 1.80 -1.89 7.26
N ILE A 43 3.07 -2.00 6.91
CA ILE A 43 3.74 -3.27 6.56
C ILE A 43 3.72 -4.24 7.75
N TRP A 44 4.09 -3.76 8.94
CA TRP A 44 4.09 -4.57 10.16
C TRP A 44 2.69 -5.08 10.50
N THR A 45 1.71 -4.18 10.48
CA THR A 45 0.29 -4.49 10.74
C THR A 45 -0.24 -5.51 9.72
N ALA A 46 0.03 -5.26 8.44
CA ALA A 46 -0.42 -6.13 7.35
C ALA A 46 0.10 -7.56 7.49
N HIS A 47 1.37 -7.70 7.83
CA HIS A 47 1.99 -9.01 8.04
C HIS A 47 1.39 -9.76 9.23
N HIS A 48 1.27 -9.09 10.39
CA HIS A 48 0.82 -9.74 11.63
C HIS A 48 -0.68 -10.04 11.64
N LEU A 49 -1.50 -9.18 11.06
CA LEU A 49 -2.94 -9.42 10.90
C LEU A 49 -3.28 -10.30 9.69
N LYS A 50 -2.28 -10.64 8.85
CA LYS A 50 -2.47 -11.41 7.62
C LYS A 50 -3.56 -10.81 6.73
N VAL A 51 -3.51 -9.49 6.56
CA VAL A 51 -4.49 -8.78 5.73
C VAL A 51 -4.36 -9.22 4.27
N LYS A 52 -5.44 -9.05 3.52
CA LYS A 52 -5.48 -9.40 2.09
C LYS A 52 -4.63 -8.46 1.24
N ALA A 53 -4.63 -7.17 1.59
CA ALA A 53 -3.96 -6.11 0.83
C ALA A 53 -3.63 -4.90 1.70
N ILE A 54 -2.70 -4.07 1.21
CA ILE A 54 -2.48 -2.70 1.70
C ILE A 54 -2.95 -1.74 0.60
N ALA A 55 -3.79 -0.77 0.94
CA ALA A 55 -4.19 0.33 0.06
C ALA A 55 -3.44 1.60 0.46
N ALA A 56 -2.52 2.06 -0.38
CA ALA A 56 -1.75 3.28 -0.15
C ALA A 56 -2.31 4.42 -0.99
N LEU A 57 -3.09 5.32 -0.38
CA LEU A 57 -3.54 6.55 -1.04
C LEU A 57 -2.39 7.54 -1.05
N THR A 58 -1.89 7.88 -2.24
CA THR A 58 -0.65 8.64 -2.38
C THR A 58 -0.68 9.60 -3.57
N GLU A 59 -0.17 10.80 -3.38
CA GLU A 59 -0.04 11.78 -4.46
C GLU A 59 1.22 11.52 -5.32
N SER A 60 2.34 11.31 -4.66
CA SER A 60 3.65 11.20 -5.29
C SER A 60 4.20 9.78 -5.37
N GLY A 61 3.53 8.80 -4.78
CA GLY A 61 4.03 7.42 -4.66
C GLY A 61 5.10 7.23 -3.58
N SER A 62 5.41 8.24 -2.75
CA SER A 62 6.48 8.11 -1.76
C SER A 62 6.22 7.02 -0.73
N THR A 63 4.99 6.93 -0.23
CA THR A 63 4.58 5.89 0.74
C THR A 63 4.69 4.49 0.15
N ALA A 64 4.19 4.31 -1.10
CA ALA A 64 4.31 3.05 -1.82
C ALA A 64 5.78 2.66 -2.08
N LEU A 65 6.66 3.65 -2.36
CA LEU A 65 8.10 3.39 -2.50
C LEU A 65 8.72 2.87 -1.19
N TRP A 66 8.36 3.46 -0.04
CA TRP A 66 8.84 2.97 1.25
C TRP A 66 8.34 1.55 1.53
N MET A 67 7.07 1.27 1.25
CA MET A 67 6.49 -0.07 1.39
C MET A 67 7.19 -1.09 0.48
N SER A 68 7.49 -0.72 -0.77
CA SER A 68 8.15 -1.61 -1.73
C SER A 68 9.56 -2.05 -1.33
N ARG A 69 10.22 -1.29 -0.48
CA ARG A 69 11.56 -1.63 0.06
C ARG A 69 11.52 -2.62 1.22
N LEU A 70 10.33 -2.88 1.72
CA LEU A 70 10.07 -3.72 2.88
C LEU A 70 9.18 -4.88 2.42
N ASN A 71 9.78 -6.02 2.14
CA ASN A 71 9.02 -7.19 1.69
C ASN A 71 8.22 -7.79 2.87
N CYS A 72 6.88 -7.61 2.86
CA CYS A 72 5.99 -8.24 3.84
C CYS A 72 5.17 -9.41 3.28
N GLY A 73 5.29 -9.70 1.99
CA GLY A 73 4.50 -10.72 1.31
C GLY A 73 3.02 -10.34 1.09
N VAL A 74 2.62 -9.10 1.37
CA VAL A 74 1.26 -8.58 1.16
C VAL A 74 1.29 -7.58 0.00
N PRO A 75 0.41 -7.69 -1.01
CA PRO A 75 0.38 -6.77 -2.14
C PRO A 75 0.01 -5.34 -1.70
N VAL A 76 0.68 -4.35 -2.29
CA VAL A 76 0.43 -2.93 -2.06
C VAL A 76 -0.28 -2.35 -3.28
N PHE A 77 -1.54 -1.95 -3.13
CA PHE A 77 -2.28 -1.22 -4.15
C PHE A 77 -2.11 0.27 -3.92
N ALA A 78 -1.38 0.94 -4.82
CA ALA A 78 -1.07 2.36 -4.71
C ALA A 78 -2.08 3.17 -5.54
N LEU A 79 -2.95 3.89 -4.85
CA LEU A 79 -4.05 4.66 -5.44
C LEU A 79 -3.62 6.12 -5.56
N THR A 80 -3.58 6.65 -6.77
CA THR A 80 -3.14 8.02 -7.05
C THR A 80 -4.00 8.70 -8.11
N PRO A 81 -4.28 10.01 -8.01
CA PRO A 81 -4.93 10.75 -9.07
C PRO A 81 -3.97 11.14 -10.21
N ASP A 82 -2.64 11.02 -10.00
CA ASP A 82 -1.63 11.47 -10.94
C ASP A 82 -1.09 10.33 -11.80
N GLU A 83 -1.26 10.45 -13.11
CA GLU A 83 -0.85 9.42 -14.08
C GLU A 83 0.67 9.22 -14.12
N ASN A 84 1.46 10.29 -13.95
CA ASN A 84 2.91 10.18 -13.93
C ASN A 84 3.39 9.40 -12.71
N SER A 85 2.79 9.66 -11.54
CA SER A 85 3.06 8.90 -10.32
C SER A 85 2.66 7.43 -10.48
N ARG A 86 1.50 7.15 -11.06
CA ARG A 86 1.07 5.79 -11.39
C ARG A 86 2.12 5.08 -12.24
N ASN A 87 2.52 5.70 -13.36
CA ASN A 87 3.47 5.10 -14.30
C ASN A 87 4.83 4.83 -13.63
N ARG A 88 5.31 5.74 -12.79
CA ARG A 88 6.56 5.55 -12.04
C ARG A 88 6.46 4.40 -11.03
N MET A 89 5.34 4.24 -10.37
CA MET A 89 5.12 3.19 -9.37
C MET A 89 5.06 1.77 -9.97
N THR A 90 4.91 1.61 -11.29
CA THR A 90 5.00 0.31 -11.95
C THR A 90 6.37 -0.35 -11.81
N LEU A 91 7.40 0.43 -11.46
CA LEU A 91 8.75 -0.05 -11.21
C LEU A 91 9.00 -0.48 -9.76
N PHE A 92 8.01 -0.34 -8.88
CA PHE A 92 8.15 -0.66 -7.47
C PHE A 92 7.76 -2.11 -7.21
N ARG A 93 8.56 -2.80 -6.44
CA ARG A 93 8.33 -4.21 -6.09
C ARG A 93 7.04 -4.36 -5.29
N ASP A 94 6.23 -5.37 -5.65
CA ASP A 94 4.96 -5.72 -4.99
C ASP A 94 3.94 -4.56 -4.90
N VAL A 95 4.10 -3.54 -5.76
CA VAL A 95 3.20 -2.40 -5.86
C VAL A 95 2.37 -2.49 -7.14
N TYR A 96 1.06 -2.39 -6.99
CA TYR A 96 0.07 -2.37 -8.07
C TYR A 96 -0.56 -0.99 -8.15
N PRO A 97 -0.05 -0.10 -9.02
CA PRO A 97 -0.52 1.27 -9.09
C PRO A 97 -1.83 1.38 -9.87
N MET A 98 -2.77 2.11 -9.29
CA MET A 98 -4.10 2.35 -9.86
C MET A 98 -4.41 3.84 -9.91
N LEU A 99 -5.11 4.26 -10.97
CA LEU A 99 -5.67 5.60 -11.02
C LEU A 99 -6.95 5.63 -10.18
N MET A 100 -6.98 6.58 -9.25
CA MET A 100 -8.16 6.91 -8.48
C MET A 100 -8.38 8.42 -8.54
N PRO A 101 -9.36 8.91 -9.32
CA PRO A 101 -9.65 10.33 -9.37
C PRO A 101 -9.96 10.89 -7.98
N ARG A 102 -9.52 12.10 -7.73
CA ARG A 102 -9.83 12.80 -6.49
C ARG A 102 -11.29 13.23 -6.52
N SER A 103 -12.17 12.50 -5.83
CA SER A 103 -13.61 12.73 -5.87
C SER A 103 -14.09 13.79 -4.88
N GLN A 104 -13.53 13.80 -3.67
CA GLN A 104 -13.98 14.67 -2.58
C GLN A 104 -12.82 15.02 -1.64
N PRO A 105 -12.90 16.16 -0.92
CA PRO A 105 -11.92 16.51 0.12
C PRO A 105 -12.15 15.75 1.44
N ASP A 106 -13.19 14.91 1.52
CA ASP A 106 -13.53 14.15 2.72
C ASP A 106 -12.77 12.82 2.77
N ARG A 107 -12.12 12.57 3.90
CA ARG A 107 -11.32 11.37 4.12
C ARG A 107 -12.15 10.08 4.02
N ASP A 108 -13.30 10.04 4.68
CA ASP A 108 -14.08 8.81 4.77
C ASP A 108 -14.69 8.44 3.40
N MET A 109 -15.04 9.44 2.61
CA MET A 109 -15.44 9.22 1.22
C MET A 109 -14.27 8.72 0.35
N MET A 110 -13.06 9.28 0.52
CA MET A 110 -11.90 8.79 -0.21
C MET A 110 -11.52 7.34 0.15
N LEU A 111 -11.69 6.95 1.40
CA LEU A 111 -11.45 5.57 1.82
C LEU A 111 -12.52 4.62 1.25
N ALA A 112 -13.78 5.06 1.16
CA ALA A 112 -14.85 4.30 0.51
C ALA A 112 -14.64 4.16 -1.00
N ASP A 113 -14.18 5.23 -1.68
CA ASP A 113 -13.81 5.19 -3.10
C ASP A 113 -12.64 4.23 -3.33
N ALA A 114 -11.63 4.25 -2.46
CA ALA A 114 -10.49 3.33 -2.54
C ALA A 114 -10.94 1.87 -2.41
N GLU A 115 -11.84 1.58 -1.48
CA GLU A 115 -12.43 0.25 -1.33
C GLU A 115 -13.17 -0.19 -2.59
N THR A 116 -13.97 0.70 -3.18
CA THR A 116 -14.69 0.44 -4.42
C THR A 116 -13.73 0.10 -5.55
N VAL A 117 -12.65 0.88 -5.72
CA VAL A 117 -11.62 0.61 -6.74
C VAL A 117 -10.98 -0.77 -6.54
N LEU A 118 -10.67 -1.15 -5.31
CA LEU A 118 -10.08 -2.46 -5.00
C LEU A 118 -11.03 -3.61 -5.31
N LEU A 119 -12.32 -3.46 -4.99
CA LEU A 119 -13.37 -4.44 -5.30
C LEU A 119 -13.56 -4.61 -6.82
N ASP A 120 -13.68 -3.50 -7.56
CA ASP A 120 -13.90 -3.49 -9.00
C ASP A 120 -12.73 -4.11 -9.78
N GLN A 121 -11.51 -3.98 -9.25
CA GLN A 121 -10.33 -4.61 -9.82
C GLN A 121 -10.14 -6.08 -9.38
N GLY A 122 -11.02 -6.59 -8.53
CA GLY A 122 -10.89 -7.95 -7.98
C GLY A 122 -9.66 -8.16 -7.08
N ALA A 123 -9.13 -7.08 -6.54
CA ALA A 123 -7.98 -7.11 -5.63
C ALA A 123 -8.35 -7.64 -4.25
N VAL A 124 -9.58 -7.40 -3.84
CA VAL A 124 -10.16 -7.81 -2.56
C VAL A 124 -11.62 -8.23 -2.74
N GLU A 125 -12.15 -8.94 -1.76
CA GLU A 125 -13.55 -9.34 -1.67
C GLU A 125 -14.20 -8.73 -0.41
N ARG A 126 -15.55 -8.71 -0.37
CA ARG A 126 -16.27 -8.28 0.84
C ARG A 126 -15.93 -9.18 2.01
N GLY A 127 -15.61 -8.58 3.15
CA GLY A 127 -15.17 -9.28 4.36
C GLY A 127 -13.65 -9.40 4.50
N ASP A 128 -12.88 -9.16 3.45
CA ASP A 128 -11.42 -9.12 3.52
C ASP A 128 -10.95 -8.00 4.46
N LEU A 129 -9.86 -8.27 5.18
CA LEU A 129 -9.19 -7.26 6.00
C LEU A 129 -8.14 -6.53 5.16
N VAL A 130 -8.16 -5.20 5.20
CA VAL A 130 -7.26 -4.31 4.45
C VAL A 130 -6.67 -3.25 5.36
N VAL A 131 -5.39 -2.96 5.20
CA VAL A 131 -4.75 -1.78 5.79
C VAL A 131 -4.77 -0.65 4.77
N MET A 132 -5.29 0.51 5.16
CA MET A 132 -5.32 1.71 4.33
C MET A 132 -4.43 2.79 4.92
N THR A 133 -3.68 3.50 4.07
CA THR A 133 -2.88 4.68 4.49
C THR A 133 -3.28 5.90 3.68
N ILE A 134 -3.38 7.04 4.33
CA ILE A 134 -3.79 8.31 3.72
C ILE A 134 -3.04 9.48 4.38
N GLY A 135 -2.87 10.57 3.64
CA GLY A 135 -2.34 11.84 4.15
C GLY A 135 -3.45 12.85 4.44
N GLU A 136 -3.39 13.47 5.60
CA GLU A 136 -4.27 14.57 6.01
C GLU A 136 -3.42 15.81 6.35
N PRO A 137 -3.64 16.98 5.73
CA PRO A 137 -4.65 17.29 4.70
C PRO A 137 -4.43 16.54 3.38
N ILE A 138 -5.56 16.17 2.75
CA ILE A 138 -5.55 15.46 1.47
C ILE A 138 -4.85 16.31 0.39
N GLY A 139 -4.08 15.65 -0.49
CA GLY A 139 -3.42 16.30 -1.61
C GLY A 139 -2.02 16.84 -1.32
N THR A 140 -1.47 16.59 -0.13
CA THR A 140 -0.11 17.00 0.24
C THR A 140 0.89 15.89 -0.13
N PRO A 141 1.83 16.08 -1.07
CA PRO A 141 2.85 15.09 -1.38
C PRO A 141 3.71 14.75 -0.17
N GLY A 142 3.90 13.45 0.11
CA GLY A 142 4.64 12.98 1.29
C GLY A 142 3.94 13.23 2.62
N GLY A 143 2.66 13.60 2.60
CA GLY A 143 1.85 13.92 3.78
C GLY A 143 1.18 12.73 4.46
N THR A 144 1.50 11.48 4.07
CA THR A 144 0.89 10.29 4.68
C THR A 144 1.17 10.24 6.17
N ASN A 145 0.10 10.32 6.98
CA ASN A 145 0.18 10.42 8.44
C ASN A 145 -0.88 9.56 9.17
N THR A 146 -1.74 8.88 8.43
CA THR A 146 -2.85 8.10 8.97
C THR A 146 -2.84 6.69 8.43
N LEU A 147 -3.09 5.72 9.31
CA LEU A 147 -3.31 4.31 9.01
C LEU A 147 -4.69 3.92 9.53
N LYS A 148 -5.48 3.21 8.71
CA LYS A 148 -6.78 2.66 9.09
C LYS A 148 -6.84 1.18 8.70
N ILE A 149 -7.41 0.35 9.55
CA ILE A 149 -7.70 -1.06 9.27
C ILE A 149 -9.20 -1.17 9.05
N VAL A 150 -9.60 -1.80 7.95
CA VAL A 150 -11.01 -1.93 7.58
C VAL A 150 -11.34 -3.34 7.13
N HIS A 151 -12.56 -3.79 7.41
CA HIS A 151 -13.17 -4.92 6.72
C HIS A 151 -13.92 -4.39 5.50
N VAL A 152 -13.57 -4.90 4.32
CA VAL A 152 -14.18 -4.52 3.05
C VAL A 152 -15.69 -4.76 3.08
N GLY A 153 -16.50 -3.73 2.79
CA GLY A 153 -17.96 -3.78 2.85
C GLY A 153 -18.56 -3.53 4.23
N ASN A 154 -17.72 -3.33 5.26
CA ASN A 154 -18.18 -2.98 6.60
C ASN A 154 -17.37 -1.82 7.15
N HIS A 155 -17.92 -0.61 7.13
CA HIS A 155 -17.26 0.60 7.62
C HIS A 155 -17.30 0.75 9.15
N ALA A 156 -17.92 -0.20 9.86
CA ALA A 156 -17.85 -0.27 11.31
C ALA A 156 -16.42 -0.61 11.76
N THR A 157 -16.01 -0.06 12.90
CA THR A 157 -14.72 -0.41 13.53
C THR A 157 -14.68 -1.92 13.76
N PRO A 158 -13.62 -2.63 13.35
CA PRO A 158 -13.53 -4.06 13.57
C PRO A 158 -13.63 -4.36 15.06
N ASP A 159 -14.60 -5.19 15.47
CA ASP A 159 -14.60 -5.78 16.80
C ASP A 159 -13.41 -6.76 16.87
N ILE A 160 -12.35 -6.34 17.53
CA ILE A 160 -11.20 -7.18 17.84
C ILE A 160 -11.57 -7.96 19.13
N THR A 161 -12.55 -8.82 19.03
CA THR A 161 -12.83 -9.85 20.03
C THR A 161 -12.28 -11.16 19.51
N GLY A 162 -11.05 -11.46 19.91
CA GLY A 162 -10.41 -12.76 19.76
C GLY A 162 -10.23 -13.40 21.12
#